data_8fbc68f8b2567881d1658d9e9432ec0b
#
_entry.id   8fbc68f8b2567881d1658d9e9432ec0b
#
_cell.length_a   1.000
_cell.length_b   1.000
_cell.length_c   1.000
_cell.angle_alpha   90.00
_cell.angle_beta   90.00
_cell.angle_gamma   90.00
#
_symmetry.space_group_name_H-M   'P 1'
#
loop_
_entity.id
_entity.type
_entity.pdbx_description
1 polymer ?
#
loop_
_entity_poly.entity_id
_entity_poly.type
_entity_poly.pdbx_seq_one_letter_code
_entity_poly.pdbx_strand_id
1 'polypeptide(L)'
;MEIKRSVPISSILTLASCLFSLSVYTQDTAQYIPDGTQGEMLEVIKTDSSKLKWKDKRWRLFNGRFTSFKFGGGFLYEYATYAQDNNSKIQMDSLGTPLSSQFKVRDFRLVASGQLKTKRTISWKVGIMYDGPSRSWFLRETGVMIGVPEISSSFFIGRTKEGFSQSKVMNGYSGWALERQMAIDVIPILADGVKWLGYLPRQKIFWNIGLFTDWLSKDESFSTYKWQFASRVGILPVYSPQTNTVLHLGINFRYGKVADGEMQLRSRPEANPAPYFISTGKFQSDYSSHIGYEAYYKSGSLMIGSEYYWHKFNTPDISNPVFKGGEIMISYIFTGESRPYYTSTSIFGFVPVKKSVFKGGLGAIEGVFRISSFDLNSGNINGGKFWRITPMVNWYVSKDVRFELSYGYGVLDRFELKGGTHFFQSRIQLTLL
;
A
#
# COMPACT_ATOMS: atom_id res chain seq x y z
N MET A 1 44.97 -4.98 0.72
CA MET A 1 44.76 -6.17 -0.14
C MET A 1 43.34 -6.67 0.16
N GLU A 2 42.35 -6.07 -0.49
CA GLU A 2 40.91 -6.32 -0.25
C GLU A 2 40.43 -7.42 -1.17
N ILE A 3 39.93 -8.51 -0.59
CA ILE A 3 39.30 -9.60 -1.34
C ILE A 3 37.83 -9.29 -1.45
N LYS A 4 37.39 -8.78 -2.61
CA LYS A 4 35.97 -8.71 -3.01
C LYS A 4 35.46 -10.13 -3.24
N ARG A 5 34.64 -10.65 -2.33
CA ARG A 5 33.84 -11.87 -2.59
C ARG A 5 32.54 -11.47 -3.29
N SER A 6 32.51 -11.66 -4.60
CA SER A 6 31.28 -11.67 -5.40
C SER A 6 30.52 -12.97 -5.13
N VAL A 7 29.22 -12.88 -4.79
CA VAL A 7 28.34 -14.04 -4.73
C VAL A 7 28.03 -14.50 -6.17
N PRO A 8 28.31 -15.73 -6.56
CA PRO A 8 28.12 -16.17 -7.94
C PRO A 8 26.61 -16.37 -8.25
N ILE A 9 26.24 -15.86 -9.42
CA ILE A 9 24.85 -15.96 -10.00
C ILE A 9 24.37 -17.42 -10.12
N SER A 10 25.27 -18.40 -10.11
CA SER A 10 24.98 -19.83 -10.11
C SER A 10 24.11 -20.31 -8.93
N SER A 11 24.16 -19.63 -7.77
CA SER A 11 23.38 -20.03 -6.59
C SER A 11 21.88 -19.69 -6.69
N ILE A 12 21.48 -18.76 -7.54
CA ILE A 12 20.08 -18.39 -7.77
C ILE A 12 19.42 -19.34 -8.77
N LEU A 13 20.17 -19.84 -9.73
CA LEU A 13 19.70 -20.83 -10.71
C LEU A 13 19.47 -22.21 -10.08
N THR A 14 20.21 -22.58 -9.02
CA THR A 14 20.04 -23.86 -8.34
C THR A 14 18.76 -23.94 -7.50
N LEU A 15 18.28 -22.82 -6.97
CA LEU A 15 16.97 -22.78 -6.30
C LEU A 15 15.79 -22.94 -7.29
N ALA A 16 15.95 -22.47 -8.51
CA ALA A 16 14.93 -22.62 -9.56
C ALA A 16 14.83 -24.06 -10.09
N SER A 17 15.93 -24.81 -10.10
CA SER A 17 15.96 -26.20 -10.59
C SER A 17 15.41 -27.22 -9.58
N CYS A 18 15.47 -26.99 -8.28
CA CYS A 18 14.88 -27.85 -7.26
C CYS A 18 13.33 -27.79 -7.19
N LEU A 19 12.70 -26.80 -7.79
CA LEU A 19 11.23 -26.68 -7.84
C LEU A 19 10.59 -27.43 -9.01
N PHE A 20 11.36 -28.01 -9.92
CA PHE A 20 10.86 -28.72 -11.11
C PHE A 20 10.65 -30.23 -10.93
N SER A 21 10.96 -30.83 -9.78
CA SER A 21 10.93 -32.27 -9.58
C SER A 21 9.81 -32.81 -8.67
N LEU A 22 8.75 -32.04 -8.42
CA LEU A 22 7.58 -32.52 -7.70
C LEU A 22 6.53 -33.05 -8.68
N SER A 23 6.40 -34.38 -8.73
CA SER A 23 5.46 -35.13 -9.52
C SER A 23 4.02 -34.81 -9.19
N VAL A 24 3.23 -34.55 -10.20
CA VAL A 24 1.83 -34.16 -10.20
C VAL A 24 0.96 -35.32 -9.76
N TYR A 25 0.20 -35.15 -8.66
CA TYR A 25 -1.04 -35.87 -8.43
C TYR A 25 -2.20 -35.04 -8.97
N THR A 26 -2.78 -35.49 -10.08
CA THR A 26 -4.00 -34.92 -10.64
C THR A 26 -5.20 -35.39 -9.82
N GLN A 27 -5.84 -34.52 -9.10
CA GLN A 27 -7.24 -34.64 -8.69
C GLN A 27 -8.02 -33.44 -9.19
N ASP A 28 -9.24 -33.68 -9.65
CA ASP A 28 -10.20 -32.73 -10.21
C ASP A 28 -10.15 -31.36 -9.52
N THR A 29 -9.48 -30.44 -10.14
CA THR A 29 -9.42 -29.05 -9.72
C THR A 29 -10.46 -28.29 -10.51
N ALA A 30 -11.55 -27.88 -9.84
CA ALA A 30 -12.27 -26.70 -10.29
C ALA A 30 -11.23 -25.63 -10.64
N GLN A 31 -11.25 -25.14 -11.88
CA GLN A 31 -10.28 -24.18 -12.39
C GLN A 31 -10.16 -23.01 -11.42
N TYR A 32 -9.08 -22.99 -10.64
CA TYR A 32 -8.66 -21.81 -9.92
C TYR A 32 -8.20 -20.80 -10.97
N ILE A 33 -9.12 -20.00 -11.41
CA ILE A 33 -8.82 -18.77 -12.12
C ILE A 33 -8.51 -17.78 -11.00
N PRO A 34 -7.27 -17.25 -10.91
CA PRO A 34 -6.99 -16.19 -9.96
C PRO A 34 -7.96 -15.05 -10.26
N ASP A 35 -9.00 -14.92 -9.43
CA ASP A 35 -9.94 -13.85 -9.58
C ASP A 35 -9.21 -12.55 -9.27
N GLY A 36 -8.88 -11.88 -10.36
CA GLY A 36 -8.48 -10.47 -10.44
C GLY A 36 -7.50 -9.97 -9.43
N THR A 37 -6.42 -9.87 -9.89
CA THR A 37 -5.39 -8.85 -9.75
C THR A 37 -5.92 -7.41 -9.57
N GLN A 38 -6.75 -7.13 -8.59
CA GLN A 38 -7.14 -5.78 -8.24
C GLN A 38 -6.39 -5.21 -7.02
N GLY A 39 -5.28 -5.78 -6.65
CA GLY A 39 -4.27 -5.06 -5.92
C GLY A 39 -3.26 -4.54 -6.92
N GLU A 40 -3.51 -3.41 -7.55
CA GLU A 40 -2.60 -2.75 -8.50
C GLU A 40 -2.16 -3.59 -9.72
N MET A 41 -2.54 -4.86 -9.83
CA MET A 41 -2.32 -5.69 -11.00
C MET A 41 -3.64 -6.25 -11.52
N LEU A 42 -4.02 -5.82 -12.69
CA LEU A 42 -4.93 -6.39 -13.69
C LEU A 42 -6.29 -6.93 -13.24
N GLU A 43 -7.35 -6.23 -13.60
CA GLU A 43 -8.58 -6.92 -14.03
C GLU A 43 -8.25 -7.87 -15.18
N VAL A 44 -8.37 -9.17 -14.96
CA VAL A 44 -8.33 -10.15 -16.04
C VAL A 44 -9.50 -9.83 -16.99
N ILE A 45 -9.16 -9.39 -18.18
CA ILE A 45 -10.16 -9.15 -19.22
C ILE A 45 -10.63 -10.51 -19.70
N LYS A 46 -11.65 -11.07 -19.04
CA LYS A 46 -12.46 -12.16 -19.60
C LYS A 46 -13.28 -11.58 -20.76
N THR A 47 -12.67 -11.38 -21.90
CA THR A 47 -13.43 -11.00 -23.09
C THR A 47 -12.96 -11.83 -24.26
N ASP A 48 -13.90 -12.56 -24.83
CA ASP A 48 -13.74 -13.17 -26.13
C ASP A 48 -13.35 -12.08 -27.14
N SER A 49 -12.07 -12.09 -27.52
CA SER A 49 -11.44 -11.07 -28.35
C SER A 49 -11.99 -11.02 -29.77
N SER A 50 -12.82 -12.00 -30.19
CA SER A 50 -13.40 -12.09 -31.54
C SER A 50 -14.53 -11.11 -31.80
N LYS A 51 -15.09 -10.46 -30.77
CA LYS A 51 -16.30 -9.60 -30.85
C LYS A 51 -16.06 -8.11 -30.61
N LEU A 52 -14.80 -7.64 -30.61
CA LEU A 52 -14.47 -6.23 -30.39
C LEU A 52 -14.76 -5.36 -31.61
N LYS A 53 -15.95 -4.76 -31.68
CA LYS A 53 -16.26 -3.67 -32.61
C LYS A 53 -15.71 -2.34 -32.08
N TRP A 54 -15.11 -1.52 -32.95
CA TRP A 54 -14.52 -0.19 -32.64
C TRP A 54 -15.45 0.79 -31.94
N LYS A 55 -16.75 0.59 -31.91
CA LYS A 55 -17.74 1.43 -31.22
C LYS A 55 -17.78 1.26 -29.70
N ASP A 56 -17.17 0.24 -29.13
CA ASP A 56 -17.05 0.10 -27.68
C ASP A 56 -15.95 1.02 -27.15
N LYS A 57 -16.26 1.80 -26.11
CA LYS A 57 -15.41 2.80 -25.43
C LYS A 57 -14.11 2.25 -24.81
N ARG A 58 -13.41 1.33 -25.49
CA ARG A 58 -12.22 0.62 -25.00
C ARG A 58 -10.93 1.09 -25.71
N TRP A 59 -10.84 2.37 -26.03
CA TRP A 59 -9.66 2.96 -26.68
C TRP A 59 -8.34 2.73 -25.93
N ARG A 60 -8.42 2.37 -24.63
CA ARG A 60 -7.25 2.07 -23.78
C ARG A 60 -6.75 0.64 -23.89
N LEU A 61 -7.51 -0.23 -24.55
CA LEU A 61 -7.23 -1.66 -24.62
C LEU A 61 -6.59 -2.00 -25.95
N PHE A 62 -5.42 -2.60 -25.89
CA PHE A 62 -4.70 -3.12 -27.04
C PHE A 62 -4.69 -4.65 -26.98
N ASN A 63 -5.02 -5.31 -28.11
CA ASN A 63 -5.00 -6.75 -28.25
C ASN A 63 -4.08 -7.18 -29.40
N GLY A 64 -2.77 -7.30 -29.12
CA GLY A 64 -1.76 -7.72 -30.06
C GLY A 64 -1.62 -9.24 -30.17
N ARG A 65 -0.71 -9.70 -31.04
CA ARG A 65 -0.43 -11.12 -31.28
C ARG A 65 0.09 -11.86 -30.04
N PHE A 66 0.99 -11.24 -29.29
CA PHE A 66 1.71 -11.87 -28.16
C PHE A 66 1.18 -11.42 -26.80
N THR A 67 0.63 -10.23 -26.71
CA THR A 67 0.17 -9.62 -25.46
C THR A 67 -1.10 -8.81 -25.69
N SER A 68 -1.96 -8.81 -24.69
CA SER A 68 -3.00 -7.79 -24.53
C SER A 68 -2.56 -6.85 -23.40
N PHE A 69 -2.84 -5.55 -23.53
CA PHE A 69 -2.54 -4.59 -22.47
C PHE A 69 -3.52 -3.42 -22.46
N LYS A 70 -3.57 -2.71 -21.36
CA LYS A 70 -4.33 -1.48 -21.20
C LYS A 70 -3.46 -0.37 -20.61
N PHE A 71 -3.81 0.85 -20.95
CA PHE A 71 -3.31 2.05 -20.27
C PHE A 71 -4.27 2.43 -19.15
N GLY A 72 -3.70 2.84 -18.05
CA GLY A 72 -4.39 3.36 -16.90
C GLY A 72 -3.58 4.47 -16.24
N GLY A 73 -4.10 4.97 -15.15
CA GLY A 73 -3.40 6.00 -14.40
C GLY A 73 -4.29 6.64 -13.35
N GLY A 74 -3.79 7.72 -12.78
CA GLY A 74 -4.56 8.49 -11.82
C GLY A 74 -3.90 9.82 -11.48
N PHE A 75 -4.70 10.68 -10.92
CA PHE A 75 -4.31 12.00 -10.49
C PHE A 75 -4.97 12.34 -9.17
N LEU A 76 -4.18 12.83 -8.21
CA LEU A 76 -4.64 13.29 -6.91
C LEU A 76 -4.28 14.76 -6.73
N TYR A 77 -5.28 15.59 -6.46
CA TYR A 77 -5.12 16.99 -6.15
C TYR A 77 -5.76 17.31 -4.81
N GLU A 78 -5.03 17.96 -3.94
CA GLU A 78 -5.40 18.16 -2.54
C GLU A 78 -5.39 19.62 -2.16
N TYR A 79 -6.26 19.92 -1.20
CA TYR A 79 -6.21 21.15 -0.40
C TYR A 79 -6.17 20.79 1.07
N ALA A 80 -5.37 21.52 1.84
CA ALA A 80 -5.37 21.43 3.29
C ALA A 80 -5.27 22.81 3.91
N THR A 81 -5.97 22.99 5.04
CA THR A 81 -5.86 24.16 5.91
C THR A 81 -5.91 23.72 7.38
N TYR A 82 -5.38 24.54 8.26
CA TYR A 82 -5.10 24.19 9.64
C TYR A 82 -5.50 25.30 10.59
N ALA A 83 -5.95 24.90 11.80
CA ALA A 83 -6.09 25.83 12.94
C ALA A 83 -5.33 25.22 14.13
N GLN A 84 -4.38 25.96 14.66
CA GLN A 84 -3.47 25.52 15.71
C GLN A 84 -3.70 26.29 17.00
N ASP A 85 -3.53 25.61 18.14
CA ASP A 85 -3.32 26.30 19.41
C ASP A 85 -1.90 26.89 19.49
N ASN A 86 -1.64 27.66 20.56
CA ASN A 86 -0.36 28.34 20.73
C ASN A 86 0.81 27.36 20.84
N ASN A 87 0.64 26.22 21.54
CA ASN A 87 1.69 25.25 21.73
C ASN A 87 2.03 24.57 20.40
N SER A 88 1.04 24.21 19.59
CA SER A 88 1.26 23.65 18.26
C SER A 88 1.98 24.63 17.34
N LYS A 89 1.63 25.94 17.39
CA LYS A 89 2.35 26.97 16.64
C LYS A 89 3.82 27.06 17.07
N ILE A 90 4.09 27.16 18.37
CA ILE A 90 5.46 27.20 18.91
C ILE A 90 6.28 26.00 18.45
N GLN A 91 5.71 24.81 18.51
CA GLN A 91 6.39 23.58 18.06
C GLN A 91 6.72 23.62 16.56
N MET A 92 5.81 24.05 15.71
CA MET A 92 6.03 24.11 14.26
C MET A 92 6.97 25.23 13.85
N ASP A 93 6.88 26.38 14.51
CA ASP A 93 7.77 27.54 14.29
C ASP A 93 9.20 27.21 14.73
N SER A 94 9.40 26.50 15.84
CA SER A 94 10.72 26.06 16.31
C SER A 94 11.40 25.07 15.33
N LEU A 95 10.62 24.36 14.51
CA LEU A 95 11.12 23.50 13.44
C LEU A 95 11.36 24.27 12.13
N GLY A 96 11.06 25.57 12.06
CA GLY A 96 11.11 26.34 10.83
C GLY A 96 10.09 25.89 9.76
N THR A 97 9.01 25.26 10.18
CA THR A 97 8.00 24.66 9.26
C THR A 97 6.58 25.07 9.66
N PRO A 98 6.24 26.38 9.62
CA PRO A 98 4.89 26.84 9.97
C PRO A 98 3.85 26.22 9.04
N LEU A 99 2.67 25.95 9.60
CA LEU A 99 1.55 25.42 8.82
C LEU A 99 0.89 26.55 8.03
N SER A 100 0.65 26.30 6.76
CA SER A 100 -0.07 27.20 5.86
C SER A 100 -1.08 26.44 5.01
N SER A 101 -2.18 27.13 4.70
CA SER A 101 -3.17 26.60 3.76
C SER A 101 -2.56 26.49 2.37
N GLN A 102 -2.70 25.35 1.72
CA GLN A 102 -2.13 25.16 0.39
C GLN A 102 -2.86 24.12 -0.44
N PHE A 103 -2.79 24.32 -1.75
CA PHE A 103 -3.13 23.29 -2.74
C PHE A 103 -1.87 22.53 -3.16
N LYS A 104 -2.01 21.23 -3.42
CA LYS A 104 -0.88 20.41 -3.83
C LYS A 104 -1.31 19.27 -4.76
N VAL A 105 -0.54 19.03 -5.81
CA VAL A 105 -0.60 17.75 -6.52
C VAL A 105 0.02 16.69 -5.62
N ARG A 106 -0.77 15.68 -5.25
CA ARG A 106 -0.29 14.57 -4.43
C ARG A 106 0.52 13.60 -5.26
N ASP A 107 -0.07 13.12 -6.32
CA ASP A 107 0.62 12.32 -7.32
C ASP A 107 -0.11 12.34 -8.68
N PHE A 108 0.65 12.00 -9.72
CA PHE A 108 0.14 11.70 -11.05
C PHE A 108 0.80 10.42 -11.54
N ARG A 109 0.00 9.44 -11.95
CA ARG A 109 0.48 8.11 -12.36
C ARG A 109 0.06 7.77 -13.76
N LEU A 110 1.00 7.17 -14.50
CA LEU A 110 0.75 6.50 -15.77
C LEU A 110 1.15 5.04 -15.63
N VAL A 111 0.28 4.15 -16.09
CA VAL A 111 0.46 2.71 -15.94
C VAL A 111 0.08 2.02 -17.25
N ALA A 112 0.96 1.15 -17.72
CA ALA A 112 0.63 0.15 -18.72
C ALA A 112 0.66 -1.22 -18.06
N SER A 113 -0.37 -2.03 -18.28
CA SER A 113 -0.44 -3.37 -17.71
C SER A 113 -1.10 -4.35 -18.66
N GLY A 114 -0.62 -5.59 -18.71
CA GLY A 114 -1.07 -6.55 -19.69
C GLY A 114 -0.85 -7.99 -19.29
N GLN A 115 -1.25 -8.90 -20.21
CA GLN A 115 -1.02 -10.34 -20.09
C GLN A 115 -0.38 -10.85 -21.36
N LEU A 116 0.53 -11.79 -21.20
CA LEU A 116 1.07 -12.57 -22.33
C LEU A 116 0.06 -13.64 -22.74
N LYS A 117 -0.07 -13.88 -24.04
CA LYS A 117 -0.93 -14.93 -24.61
C LYS A 117 -0.21 -16.28 -24.55
N THR A 118 0.00 -16.79 -23.35
CA THR A 118 0.68 -18.06 -23.06
C THR A 118 -0.27 -19.04 -22.37
N LYS A 119 0.08 -20.33 -22.34
CA LYS A 119 -0.69 -21.36 -21.60
C LYS A 119 -0.74 -21.06 -20.10
N ARG A 120 0.37 -20.56 -19.53
CA ARG A 120 0.46 -20.12 -18.13
C ARG A 120 0.09 -18.64 -18.04
N THR A 121 -0.62 -18.26 -17.02
CA THR A 121 -0.95 -16.86 -16.78
C THR A 121 0.32 -16.10 -16.43
N ILE A 122 0.75 -15.21 -17.33
CA ILE A 122 1.85 -14.29 -17.12
C ILE A 122 1.33 -12.89 -17.38
N SER A 123 1.35 -12.07 -16.35
CA SER A 123 0.96 -10.67 -16.42
C SER A 123 2.16 -9.77 -16.20
N TRP A 124 2.13 -8.58 -16.79
CA TRP A 124 3.17 -7.59 -16.65
C TRP A 124 2.58 -6.20 -16.38
N LYS A 125 3.36 -5.37 -15.75
CA LYS A 125 3.00 -3.99 -15.42
C LYS A 125 4.24 -3.09 -15.53
N VAL A 126 4.05 -1.89 -16.04
CA VAL A 126 5.02 -0.80 -16.01
C VAL A 126 4.30 0.45 -15.57
N GLY A 127 4.80 1.10 -14.53
CA GLY A 127 4.23 2.32 -13.99
C GLY A 127 5.27 3.39 -13.72
N ILE A 128 4.93 4.64 -14.02
CA ILE A 128 5.69 5.82 -13.62
C ILE A 128 4.80 6.74 -12.81
N MET A 129 5.39 7.53 -11.93
CA MET A 129 4.68 8.46 -11.08
C MET A 129 5.45 9.77 -10.94
N TYR A 130 4.72 10.87 -11.08
CA TYR A 130 5.17 12.16 -10.57
C TYR A 130 4.71 12.29 -9.12
N ASP A 131 5.65 12.47 -8.21
CA ASP A 131 5.37 12.74 -6.80
C ASP A 131 5.38 14.25 -6.54
N GLY A 132 4.24 14.78 -6.19
CA GLY A 132 4.11 16.22 -5.93
C GLY A 132 4.96 16.72 -4.76
N PRO A 133 5.09 15.99 -3.66
CA PRO A 133 5.97 16.35 -2.56
C PRO A 133 7.44 16.51 -2.91
N SER A 134 8.01 15.56 -3.66
CA SER A 134 9.42 15.59 -4.09
C SER A 134 9.64 16.31 -5.41
N ARG A 135 8.57 16.61 -6.15
CA ARG A 135 8.58 17.19 -7.52
C ARG A 135 9.44 16.40 -8.50
N SER A 136 9.45 15.09 -8.36
CA SER A 136 10.27 14.19 -9.20
C SER A 136 9.44 13.07 -9.80
N TRP A 137 9.95 12.53 -10.91
CA TRP A 137 9.40 11.35 -11.56
C TRP A 137 10.20 10.13 -11.13
N PHE A 138 9.51 9.04 -10.85
CA PHE A 138 10.16 7.78 -10.55
C PHE A 138 9.35 6.56 -11.00
N LEU A 139 10.06 5.44 -11.09
CA LEU A 139 9.50 4.16 -11.44
C LEU A 139 8.59 3.67 -10.31
N ARG A 140 7.34 3.37 -10.65
CA ARG A 140 6.36 2.74 -9.74
C ARG A 140 6.43 1.23 -9.88
N GLU A 141 5.35 0.53 -9.48
CA GLU A 141 5.31 -0.92 -9.65
C GLU A 141 5.55 -1.28 -11.10
N THR A 142 6.62 -2.06 -11.31
CA THR A 142 7.08 -2.50 -12.63
C THR A 142 7.63 -3.91 -12.50
N GLY A 143 7.11 -4.86 -13.29
CA GLY A 143 7.56 -6.23 -13.22
C GLY A 143 6.59 -7.21 -13.86
N VAL A 144 6.85 -8.48 -13.59
CA VAL A 144 6.13 -9.62 -14.14
C VAL A 144 5.59 -10.49 -13.02
N MET A 145 4.33 -10.90 -13.15
CA MET A 145 3.70 -11.89 -12.26
C MET A 145 3.45 -13.17 -13.05
N ILE A 146 3.86 -14.29 -12.48
CA ILE A 146 3.69 -15.62 -13.02
C ILE A 146 2.75 -16.40 -12.11
N GLY A 147 1.58 -16.77 -12.61
CA GLY A 147 0.62 -17.61 -11.90
C GLY A 147 1.10 -19.06 -11.82
N VAL A 148 0.98 -19.67 -10.64
CA VAL A 148 1.28 -21.08 -10.38
C VAL A 148 0.08 -21.71 -9.66
N PRO A 149 -1.01 -21.99 -10.42
CA PRO A 149 -2.27 -22.50 -9.86
C PRO A 149 -2.10 -23.85 -9.17
N GLU A 150 -1.10 -24.62 -9.54
CA GLU A 150 -0.77 -25.94 -8.96
C GLU A 150 -0.51 -25.85 -7.44
N ILE A 151 -0.04 -24.72 -6.98
CA ILE A 151 0.21 -24.43 -5.55
C ILE A 151 -0.60 -23.21 -5.05
N SER A 152 -1.68 -22.89 -5.75
CA SER A 152 -2.62 -21.79 -5.40
C SER A 152 -1.91 -20.44 -5.16
N SER A 153 -0.90 -20.11 -5.97
CA SER A 153 -0.04 -18.96 -5.76
C SER A 153 0.44 -18.29 -7.05
N SER A 154 1.16 -17.20 -6.87
CA SER A 154 1.85 -16.47 -7.93
C SER A 154 3.21 -15.97 -7.44
N PHE A 155 4.16 -15.87 -8.36
CA PHE A 155 5.44 -15.18 -8.12
C PHE A 155 5.47 -13.88 -8.88
N PHE A 156 5.92 -12.84 -8.21
CA PHE A 156 6.17 -11.54 -8.83
C PHE A 156 7.67 -11.23 -8.79
N ILE A 157 8.19 -10.73 -9.90
CA ILE A 157 9.59 -10.31 -10.04
C ILE A 157 9.61 -8.87 -10.55
N GLY A 158 10.32 -7.99 -9.85
CA GLY A 158 10.46 -6.58 -10.21
C GLY A 158 10.24 -5.63 -9.02
N ARG A 159 9.89 -4.38 -9.35
CA ARG A 159 9.60 -3.33 -8.38
C ARG A 159 8.15 -3.40 -7.92
N THR A 160 7.94 -3.54 -6.62
CA THR A 160 6.59 -3.73 -6.07
C THR A 160 6.51 -3.30 -4.61
N LYS A 161 5.30 -3.28 -4.06
CA LYS A 161 5.10 -3.22 -2.61
C LYS A 161 5.47 -4.57 -2.00
N GLU A 162 6.30 -4.53 -0.99
CA GLU A 162 6.61 -5.72 -0.19
C GLU A 162 5.38 -6.17 0.63
N GLY A 163 5.34 -7.45 1.00
CA GLY A 163 4.27 -8.03 1.82
C GLY A 163 4.35 -7.55 3.26
N PHE A 164 3.79 -6.37 3.54
CA PHE A 164 3.74 -5.78 4.87
C PHE A 164 2.59 -4.77 4.92
N SER A 165 1.68 -4.86 5.91
CA SER A 165 0.51 -3.99 6.07
C SER A 165 -0.55 -4.10 4.98
N GLN A 166 -1.79 -4.28 5.37
CA GLN A 166 -2.96 -4.23 4.47
C GLN A 166 -3.06 -2.87 3.79
N SER A 167 -2.96 -1.78 4.54
CA SER A 167 -3.06 -0.42 4.01
C SER A 167 -1.90 -0.08 3.05
N LYS A 168 -0.72 -0.68 3.22
CA LYS A 168 0.41 -0.51 2.31
C LYS A 168 0.24 -1.27 1.01
N VAL A 169 -0.13 -2.58 1.07
CA VAL A 169 -0.21 -3.42 -0.13
C VAL A 169 -1.40 -3.08 -1.01
N MET A 170 -2.47 -2.50 -0.47
CA MET A 170 -3.60 -2.01 -1.24
C MET A 170 -3.20 -0.95 -2.27
N ASN A 171 -4.02 -0.83 -3.32
CA ASN A 171 -3.90 0.31 -4.24
C ASN A 171 -4.10 1.62 -3.48
N GLY A 172 -3.19 2.58 -3.66
CA GLY A 172 -3.30 3.88 -2.99
C GLY A 172 -4.58 4.65 -3.34
N TYR A 173 -5.16 4.37 -4.51
CA TYR A 173 -6.43 4.99 -4.94
C TYR A 173 -7.67 4.24 -4.45
N SER A 174 -7.53 3.01 -3.94
CA SER A 174 -8.64 2.24 -3.37
C SER A 174 -8.77 2.38 -1.85
N GLY A 175 -7.85 3.09 -1.20
CA GLY A 175 -7.87 3.30 0.24
C GLY A 175 -9.15 3.99 0.72
N TRP A 176 -9.48 3.82 1.99
CA TRP A 176 -10.61 4.46 2.65
C TRP A 176 -10.26 5.84 3.22
N ALA A 177 -8.98 6.15 3.41
CA ALA A 177 -8.49 7.41 3.94
C ALA A 177 -7.65 8.17 2.91
N LEU A 178 -7.55 9.51 3.07
CA LEU A 178 -6.74 10.34 2.21
C LEU A 178 -5.27 9.89 2.18
N GLU A 179 -4.70 9.67 3.36
CA GLU A 179 -3.35 9.17 3.52
C GLU A 179 -3.33 7.87 4.34
N ARG A 180 -2.31 7.06 4.14
CA ARG A 180 -2.07 5.88 4.97
C ARG A 180 -1.75 6.29 6.39
N GLN A 181 -1.85 5.35 7.32
CA GLN A 181 -1.49 5.58 8.71
C GLN A 181 0.01 5.93 8.86
N MET A 182 0.32 6.73 9.86
CA MET A 182 1.67 7.24 10.11
C MET A 182 2.70 6.16 10.38
N ALA A 183 2.31 5.07 11.06
CA ALA A 183 3.24 4.02 11.47
C ALA A 183 3.93 3.30 10.30
N ILE A 184 3.37 3.35 9.08
CA ILE A 184 4.00 2.76 7.90
C ILE A 184 4.89 3.73 7.10
N ASP A 185 4.95 5.01 7.47
CA ASP A 185 5.83 5.98 6.81
C ASP A 185 7.32 5.68 6.99
N VAL A 186 7.65 4.86 8.00
CA VAL A 186 9.05 4.50 8.34
C VAL A 186 9.60 3.32 7.54
N ILE A 187 8.82 2.77 6.63
CA ILE A 187 9.25 1.69 5.74
C ILE A 187 9.06 2.10 4.27
N PRO A 188 9.94 1.69 3.34
CA PRO A 188 9.80 2.01 1.92
C PRO A 188 8.46 1.55 1.37
N ILE A 189 7.80 2.37 0.55
CA ILE A 189 6.53 2.00 -0.09
C ILE A 189 6.73 0.99 -1.22
N LEU A 190 7.88 1.00 -1.87
CA LEU A 190 8.26 0.12 -2.98
C LEU A 190 9.65 -0.45 -2.71
N ALA A 191 9.88 -1.66 -3.19
CA ALA A 191 11.15 -2.36 -3.15
C ALA A 191 11.31 -3.24 -4.39
N ASP A 192 12.54 -3.59 -4.74
CA ASP A 192 12.90 -4.31 -5.95
C ASP A 192 13.26 -5.74 -5.60
N GLY A 193 12.52 -6.73 -6.09
CA GLY A 193 12.81 -8.11 -5.71
C GLY A 193 11.84 -9.14 -6.22
N VAL A 194 11.78 -10.22 -5.48
CA VAL A 194 10.90 -11.36 -5.76
C VAL A 194 9.95 -11.57 -4.60
N LYS A 195 8.67 -11.74 -4.88
CA LYS A 195 7.68 -12.11 -3.87
C LYS A 195 6.83 -13.29 -4.34
N TRP A 196 6.48 -14.12 -3.39
CA TRP A 196 5.56 -15.24 -3.50
C TRP A 196 4.30 -14.93 -2.72
N LEU A 197 3.16 -14.97 -3.38
CA LEU A 197 1.88 -14.67 -2.76
C LEU A 197 0.83 -15.70 -3.19
N GLY A 198 -0.11 -15.98 -2.30
CA GLY A 198 -1.15 -16.95 -2.58
C GLY A 198 -2.20 -17.05 -1.48
N TYR A 199 -3.15 -17.96 -1.74
CA TYR A 199 -4.25 -18.26 -0.83
C TYR A 199 -4.65 -19.72 -0.95
N LEU A 200 -4.73 -20.43 0.17
CA LEU A 200 -5.25 -21.80 0.26
C LEU A 200 -6.74 -21.78 0.65
N PRO A 201 -7.67 -22.05 -0.29
CA PRO A 201 -9.11 -21.91 -0.03
C PRO A 201 -9.63 -22.81 1.08
N ARG A 202 -9.12 -24.06 1.21
CA ARG A 202 -9.57 -25.03 2.23
C ARG A 202 -9.15 -24.61 3.62
N GLN A 203 -7.89 -24.19 3.80
CA GLN A 203 -7.30 -23.75 5.06
C GLN A 203 -7.62 -22.28 5.37
N LYS A 204 -8.08 -21.53 4.37
CA LYS A 204 -8.33 -20.08 4.42
C LYS A 204 -7.09 -19.29 4.85
N ILE A 205 -5.90 -19.76 4.49
CA ILE A 205 -4.60 -19.14 4.77
C ILE A 205 -4.14 -18.36 3.55
N PHE A 206 -3.67 -17.14 3.77
CA PHE A 206 -3.01 -16.34 2.74
C PHE A 206 -1.57 -16.01 3.15
N TRP A 207 -0.75 -15.68 2.14
CA TRP A 207 0.62 -15.20 2.36
C TRP A 207 1.04 -14.24 1.25
N ASN A 208 2.02 -13.39 1.59
CA ASN A 208 2.76 -12.53 0.67
C ASN A 208 4.15 -12.34 1.26
N ILE A 209 5.11 -13.12 0.77
CA ILE A 209 6.46 -13.26 1.32
C ILE A 209 7.45 -12.89 0.23
N GLY A 210 8.49 -12.15 0.54
CA GLY A 210 9.45 -11.75 -0.48
C GLY A 210 10.82 -11.36 0.06
N LEU A 211 11.77 -11.36 -0.86
CA LEU A 211 13.12 -10.85 -0.69
C LEU A 211 13.33 -9.70 -1.67
N PHE A 212 13.86 -8.61 -1.15
CA PHE A 212 13.98 -7.36 -1.90
C PHE A 212 15.35 -6.74 -1.68
N THR A 213 15.73 -5.92 -2.63
CA THR A 213 16.96 -5.11 -2.65
C THR A 213 16.63 -3.71 -3.14
N ASP A 214 17.64 -2.93 -3.44
CA ASP A 214 17.55 -1.57 -4.00
C ASP A 214 18.09 -1.46 -5.45
N TRP A 215 18.20 -2.57 -6.16
CA TRP A 215 18.91 -2.65 -7.45
C TRP A 215 18.37 -1.72 -8.57
N LEU A 216 17.06 -1.38 -8.56
CA LEU A 216 16.46 -0.37 -9.44
C LEU A 216 16.33 1.01 -8.79
N SER A 217 16.64 1.14 -7.50
CA SER A 217 16.42 2.35 -6.71
C SER A 217 17.63 2.76 -5.89
N LYS A 218 18.78 2.18 -6.18
CA LYS A 218 20.04 2.57 -5.56
C LYS A 218 20.27 4.07 -5.78
N ASP A 219 20.71 4.73 -4.73
CA ASP A 219 20.97 6.17 -4.69
C ASP A 219 19.72 7.08 -4.75
N GLU A 220 18.51 6.50 -4.79
CA GLU A 220 17.28 7.26 -4.63
C GLU A 220 17.01 7.57 -3.14
N SER A 221 16.44 8.74 -2.87
CA SER A 221 16.22 9.24 -1.50
C SER A 221 15.32 8.37 -0.63
N PHE A 222 14.57 7.45 -1.22
CA PHE A 222 13.70 6.48 -0.55
C PHE A 222 14.33 5.08 -0.44
N SER A 223 15.52 4.84 -1.01
CA SER A 223 16.25 3.58 -0.90
C SER A 223 17.01 3.53 0.42
N THR A 224 16.35 3.09 1.47
CA THR A 224 16.88 3.07 2.84
C THR A 224 17.44 1.71 3.26
N TYR A 225 17.33 0.68 2.40
CA TYR A 225 17.76 -0.69 2.72
C TYR A 225 18.53 -1.32 1.56
N LYS A 226 19.67 -1.97 1.86
CA LYS A 226 20.45 -2.77 0.89
C LYS A 226 19.71 -4.04 0.50
N TRP A 227 19.13 -4.71 1.47
CA TRP A 227 18.26 -5.87 1.28
C TRP A 227 17.27 -5.98 2.42
N GLN A 228 16.14 -6.60 2.14
CA GLN A 228 15.10 -6.86 3.13
C GLN A 228 14.30 -8.10 2.82
N PHE A 229 13.88 -8.80 3.86
CA PHE A 229 12.86 -9.82 3.86
C PHE A 229 11.56 -9.20 4.37
N ALA A 230 10.45 -9.46 3.71
CA ALA A 230 9.13 -9.05 4.18
C ALA A 230 8.14 -10.22 4.07
N SER A 231 7.28 -10.35 5.05
CA SER A 231 6.30 -11.42 5.15
C SER A 231 5.01 -10.89 5.76
N ARG A 232 3.92 -11.19 5.09
CA ARG A 232 2.55 -10.94 5.52
C ARG A 232 1.79 -12.25 5.40
N VAL A 233 1.40 -12.85 6.52
CA VAL A 233 0.72 -14.14 6.58
C VAL A 233 -0.51 -14.01 7.43
N GLY A 234 -1.61 -14.67 7.05
CA GLY A 234 -2.82 -14.61 7.85
C GLY A 234 -3.88 -15.60 7.42
N ILE A 235 -5.03 -15.46 8.05
CA ILE A 235 -6.17 -16.35 7.86
C ILE A 235 -7.46 -15.55 7.61
N LEU A 236 -8.42 -16.19 6.97
CA LEU A 236 -9.79 -15.70 6.78
C LEU A 236 -10.77 -16.60 7.54
N PRO A 237 -10.89 -16.49 8.88
CA PRO A 237 -11.76 -17.37 9.68
C PRO A 237 -13.19 -17.35 9.17
N VAL A 238 -13.68 -16.17 8.76
CA VAL A 238 -14.95 -15.98 8.08
C VAL A 238 -14.67 -15.45 6.68
N TYR A 239 -15.13 -16.16 5.67
CA TYR A 239 -15.12 -15.71 4.28
C TYR A 239 -16.37 -16.26 3.58
N SER A 240 -17.29 -15.37 3.23
CA SER A 240 -18.54 -15.67 2.51
C SER A 240 -18.77 -14.64 1.42
N PRO A 241 -18.46 -14.98 0.16
CA PRO A 241 -18.77 -14.11 -0.98
C PRO A 241 -20.26 -13.82 -1.13
N GLN A 242 -21.13 -14.76 -0.74
CA GLN A 242 -22.58 -14.65 -0.86
C GLN A 242 -23.16 -13.55 0.04
N THR A 243 -22.66 -13.43 1.26
CA THR A 243 -23.05 -12.40 2.23
C THR A 243 -22.13 -11.19 2.22
N ASN A 244 -21.11 -11.17 1.36
CA ASN A 244 -20.07 -10.15 1.35
C ASN A 244 -19.38 -9.97 2.71
N THR A 245 -19.17 -11.09 3.45
CA THR A 245 -18.58 -11.07 4.78
C THR A 245 -17.18 -11.64 4.76
N VAL A 246 -16.25 -10.94 5.41
CA VAL A 246 -14.88 -11.40 5.63
C VAL A 246 -14.39 -10.97 6.99
N LEU A 247 -13.74 -11.90 7.72
CA LEU A 247 -12.86 -11.62 8.84
C LEU A 247 -11.44 -11.94 8.39
N HIS A 248 -10.61 -10.93 8.30
CA HIS A 248 -9.22 -11.01 7.89
C HIS A 248 -8.34 -10.76 9.12
N LEU A 249 -7.49 -11.72 9.43
CA LEU A 249 -6.51 -11.62 10.52
C LEU A 249 -5.12 -11.92 9.94
N GLY A 250 -4.16 -11.03 10.16
CA GLY A 250 -2.82 -11.17 9.63
C GLY A 250 -1.72 -10.72 10.60
N ILE A 251 -0.54 -11.27 10.38
CA ILE A 251 0.70 -10.90 11.05
C ILE A 251 1.69 -10.47 9.97
N ASN A 252 2.40 -9.40 10.26
CA ASN A 252 3.41 -8.80 9.41
C ASN A 252 4.77 -8.89 10.07
N PHE A 253 5.77 -9.30 9.31
CA PHE A 253 7.16 -9.29 9.72
C PHE A 253 8.04 -8.74 8.61
N ARG A 254 9.01 -7.90 8.97
CA ARG A 254 10.00 -7.37 8.07
C ARG A 254 11.34 -7.27 8.78
N TYR A 255 12.40 -7.64 8.08
CA TYR A 255 13.78 -7.54 8.56
C TYR A 255 14.66 -7.06 7.40
N GLY A 256 15.56 -6.12 7.64
CA GLY A 256 16.41 -5.60 6.59
C GLY A 256 17.68 -4.92 7.08
N LYS A 257 18.68 -4.91 6.19
CA LYS A 257 19.96 -4.20 6.40
C LYS A 257 19.82 -2.78 5.87
N VAL A 258 20.09 -1.81 6.74
CA VAL A 258 20.10 -0.39 6.40
C VAL A 258 21.17 -0.09 5.33
N ALA A 259 20.87 0.80 4.38
CA ALA A 259 21.74 1.05 3.23
C ALA A 259 23.08 1.69 3.65
N ASP A 260 23.04 2.79 4.39
CA ASP A 260 24.21 3.62 4.71
C ASP A 260 24.60 3.58 6.19
N GLY A 261 24.00 2.64 6.96
CA GLY A 261 24.22 2.56 8.40
C GLY A 261 23.60 3.73 9.18
N GLU A 262 22.83 4.61 8.52
CA GLU A 262 22.16 5.76 9.13
C GLU A 262 20.68 5.76 8.78
N MET A 263 19.82 6.02 9.76
CA MET A 263 18.37 6.11 9.59
C MET A 263 17.85 7.45 10.10
N GLN A 264 16.80 7.92 9.44
CA GLN A 264 15.93 8.99 9.93
C GLN A 264 14.48 8.59 9.74
N LEU A 265 13.74 8.50 10.82
CA LEU A 265 12.30 8.24 10.77
C LEU A 265 11.55 9.55 10.91
N ARG A 266 10.56 9.74 10.07
CA ARG A 266 9.72 10.94 10.12
C ARG A 266 8.34 10.65 9.54
N SER A 267 7.32 11.28 10.10
CA SER A 267 5.96 11.13 9.61
C SER A 267 5.22 12.47 9.55
N ARG A 268 4.38 12.60 8.51
CA ARG A 268 3.42 13.68 8.38
C ARG A 268 2.16 13.36 9.18
N PRO A 269 1.35 14.36 9.56
CA PRO A 269 0.13 14.14 10.34
C PRO A 269 -1.04 13.59 9.49
N GLU A 270 -0.79 12.64 8.56
CA GLU A 270 -1.79 12.13 7.59
C GLU A 270 -2.42 13.24 6.73
N ALA A 271 -1.65 14.26 6.49
CA ALA A 271 -1.93 15.38 5.61
C ALA A 271 -0.72 15.62 4.72
N ASN A 272 -0.79 15.21 3.47
CA ASN A 272 0.36 15.31 2.56
C ASN A 272 0.84 16.77 2.33
N PRO A 273 -0.04 17.81 2.31
CA PRO A 273 0.43 19.18 2.26
C PRO A 273 1.19 19.65 3.51
N ALA A 274 0.95 19.04 4.69
CA ALA A 274 1.63 19.39 5.93
C ALA A 274 3.12 18.99 5.92
N PRO A 275 3.98 19.69 6.66
CA PRO A 275 5.35 19.25 6.95
C PRO A 275 5.36 18.00 7.86
N TYR A 276 6.55 17.51 8.17
CA TYR A 276 6.71 16.43 9.15
C TYR A 276 6.47 16.93 10.56
N PHE A 277 5.61 16.24 11.30
CA PHE A 277 5.28 16.58 12.70
C PHE A 277 6.22 15.90 13.68
N ILE A 278 6.58 14.66 13.39
CA ILE A 278 7.47 13.84 14.22
C ILE A 278 8.67 13.39 13.41
N SER A 279 9.85 13.39 14.04
CA SER A 279 11.11 13.00 13.43
C SER A 279 12.13 12.62 14.49
N THR A 280 12.77 11.47 14.33
CA THR A 280 13.84 11.00 15.24
C THR A 280 15.13 11.80 15.14
N GLY A 281 15.29 12.62 14.06
CA GLY A 281 16.62 13.00 13.63
C GLY A 281 17.35 11.80 13.01
N LYS A 282 18.61 12.00 12.64
CA LYS A 282 19.47 10.93 12.14
C LYS A 282 20.07 10.15 13.30
N PHE A 283 20.13 8.82 13.17
CA PHE A 283 20.77 7.91 14.12
C PHE A 283 21.39 6.72 13.40
N GLN A 284 22.45 6.16 13.96
CA GLN A 284 23.15 5.00 13.39
C GLN A 284 22.30 3.75 13.56
N SER A 285 22.21 2.93 12.52
CA SER A 285 21.53 1.64 12.58
C SER A 285 22.00 0.72 11.47
N ASP A 286 22.39 -0.51 11.82
CA ASP A 286 22.78 -1.53 10.86
C ASP A 286 21.61 -2.32 10.30
N TYR A 287 20.66 -2.66 11.16
CA TYR A 287 19.50 -3.50 10.84
C TYR A 287 18.24 -2.96 11.49
N SER A 288 17.13 -3.28 10.87
CA SER A 288 15.82 -3.07 11.49
C SER A 288 14.94 -4.31 11.42
N SER A 289 14.08 -4.47 12.41
CA SER A 289 13.02 -5.45 12.42
C SER A 289 11.68 -4.79 12.72
N HIS A 290 10.66 -5.17 11.99
CA HIS A 290 9.32 -4.63 12.12
C HIS A 290 8.35 -5.80 12.27
N ILE A 291 7.47 -5.71 13.25
CA ILE A 291 6.39 -6.66 13.47
C ILE A 291 5.08 -5.90 13.60
N GLY A 292 4.00 -6.48 13.17
CA GLY A 292 2.68 -5.90 13.33
C GLY A 292 1.57 -6.90 13.11
N TYR A 293 0.37 -6.50 13.49
CA TYR A 293 -0.85 -7.25 13.18
C TYR A 293 -1.79 -6.41 12.33
N GLU A 294 -2.69 -7.10 11.64
CA GLU A 294 -3.82 -6.53 10.94
C GLU A 294 -5.08 -7.35 11.22
N ALA A 295 -6.17 -6.69 11.50
CA ALA A 295 -7.46 -7.29 11.74
C ALA A 295 -8.55 -6.46 11.07
N TYR A 296 -9.32 -7.07 10.17
CA TYR A 296 -10.40 -6.41 9.45
C TYR A 296 -11.63 -7.29 9.45
N TYR A 297 -12.74 -6.74 9.89
CA TYR A 297 -14.05 -7.34 9.72
C TYR A 297 -14.87 -6.52 8.74
N LYS A 298 -15.42 -7.16 7.72
CA LYS A 298 -16.32 -6.54 6.76
C LYS A 298 -17.59 -7.38 6.63
N SER A 299 -18.75 -6.74 6.67
CA SER A 299 -20.04 -7.35 6.37
C SER A 299 -20.92 -6.37 5.60
N GLY A 300 -21.24 -6.72 4.36
CA GLY A 300 -21.97 -5.81 3.46
C GLY A 300 -21.24 -4.47 3.29
N SER A 301 -21.90 -3.38 3.67
CA SER A 301 -21.38 -2.01 3.58
C SER A 301 -20.53 -1.58 4.77
N LEU A 302 -20.54 -2.33 5.88
CA LEU A 302 -19.75 -2.05 7.08
C LEU A 302 -18.37 -2.66 6.97
N MET A 303 -17.35 -1.91 7.37
CA MET A 303 -15.98 -2.40 7.56
C MET A 303 -15.39 -1.78 8.84
N ILE A 304 -14.77 -2.62 9.66
CA ILE A 304 -14.00 -2.21 10.84
C ILE A 304 -12.61 -2.80 10.69
N GLY A 305 -11.59 -2.01 10.96
CA GLY A 305 -10.21 -2.47 10.78
C GLY A 305 -9.25 -1.85 11.79
N SER A 306 -8.17 -2.56 12.02
CA SER A 306 -7.06 -2.11 12.86
C SER A 306 -5.75 -2.71 12.37
N GLU A 307 -4.72 -1.90 12.41
CA GLU A 307 -3.33 -2.31 12.22
C GLU A 307 -2.48 -1.65 13.30
N TYR A 308 -1.51 -2.38 13.86
CA TYR A 308 -0.56 -1.82 14.82
C TYR A 308 0.81 -2.44 14.64
N TYR A 309 1.88 -1.63 14.81
CA TYR A 309 3.26 -1.96 14.47
C TYR A 309 4.24 -1.56 15.55
N TRP A 310 5.30 -2.38 15.67
CA TRP A 310 6.52 -2.11 16.42
C TRP A 310 7.71 -2.14 15.47
N HIS A 311 8.52 -1.10 15.50
CA HIS A 311 9.68 -0.89 14.64
C HIS A 311 10.92 -0.82 15.52
N LYS A 312 11.72 -1.89 15.53
CA LYS A 312 12.96 -2.00 16.30
C LYS A 312 14.16 -1.78 15.39
N PHE A 313 15.11 -0.98 15.83
CA PHE A 313 16.36 -0.70 15.13
C PHE A 313 17.53 -1.21 15.97
N ASN A 314 18.49 -1.84 15.31
CA ASN A 314 19.76 -2.26 15.94
C ASN A 314 20.76 -1.13 15.78
N THR A 315 21.20 -0.57 16.88
CA THR A 315 22.08 0.60 16.94
C THR A 315 23.33 0.25 17.73
N PRO A 316 24.54 0.64 17.28
CA PRO A 316 25.78 0.37 18.01
C PRO A 316 25.89 1.20 19.31
N ASP A 317 25.37 2.41 19.32
CA ASP A 317 25.62 3.42 20.36
C ASP A 317 24.46 3.68 21.31
N ILE A 318 23.25 3.17 20.99
CA ILE A 318 22.01 3.41 21.75
C ILE A 318 21.33 2.08 22.02
N SER A 319 20.63 1.97 23.14
CA SER A 319 19.81 0.79 23.44
C SER A 319 18.71 0.63 22.38
N ASN A 320 18.91 -0.24 21.40
CA ASN A 320 18.01 -0.66 20.33
C ASN A 320 16.59 -0.03 20.39
N PRO A 321 16.36 1.14 19.82
CA PRO A 321 15.09 1.86 19.99
C PRO A 321 13.94 1.12 19.36
N VAL A 322 12.76 1.21 19.98
CA VAL A 322 11.51 0.63 19.50
C VAL A 322 10.46 1.73 19.37
N PHE A 323 10.04 1.99 18.14
CA PHE A 323 8.97 2.92 17.83
C PHE A 323 7.68 2.17 17.55
N LYS A 324 6.52 2.77 17.84
CA LYS A 324 5.26 2.05 17.75
C LYS A 324 4.09 2.94 17.36
N GLY A 325 3.14 2.37 16.64
CA GLY A 325 1.92 3.07 16.24
C GLY A 325 1.01 2.24 15.38
N GLY A 326 -0.12 2.80 15.04
CA GLY A 326 -1.13 2.12 14.25
C GLY A 326 -2.42 2.91 14.14
N GLU A 327 -3.46 2.24 13.67
CA GLU A 327 -4.79 2.82 13.50
C GLU A 327 -5.91 1.85 13.88
N ILE A 328 -7.05 2.43 14.20
CA ILE A 328 -8.36 1.77 14.23
C ILE A 328 -9.28 2.59 13.36
N MET A 329 -10.07 1.94 12.51
CA MET A 329 -11.01 2.58 11.62
C MET A 329 -12.34 1.86 11.57
N ILE A 330 -13.39 2.62 11.31
CA ILE A 330 -14.70 2.12 10.90
C ILE A 330 -15.12 2.85 9.63
N SER A 331 -15.69 2.14 8.68
CA SER A 331 -16.22 2.67 7.43
C SER A 331 -17.61 2.08 7.17
N TYR A 332 -18.52 2.92 6.67
CA TYR A 332 -19.84 2.50 6.25
C TYR A 332 -20.24 3.16 4.93
N ILE A 333 -20.67 2.35 3.96
CA ILE A 333 -21.12 2.85 2.66
C ILE A 333 -22.64 3.00 2.70
N PHE A 334 -23.10 4.25 2.83
CA PHE A 334 -24.52 4.61 3.04
C PHE A 334 -25.42 4.26 1.85
N THR A 335 -24.86 4.21 0.66
CA THR A 335 -25.57 3.89 -0.59
C THR A 335 -25.71 2.38 -0.86
N GLY A 336 -25.19 1.54 0.07
CA GLY A 336 -25.42 0.09 0.06
C GLY A 336 -24.46 -0.70 -0.85
N GLU A 337 -23.38 -0.12 -1.35
CA GLU A 337 -22.29 -0.85 -1.99
C GLU A 337 -21.50 -1.62 -0.94
N SER A 338 -20.74 -2.62 -1.39
CA SER A 338 -19.82 -3.38 -0.56
C SER A 338 -18.43 -3.39 -1.19
N ARG A 339 -17.42 -3.04 -0.43
CA ARG A 339 -16.02 -3.08 -0.87
C ARG A 339 -15.63 -4.53 -1.13
N PRO A 340 -15.12 -4.90 -2.31
CA PRO A 340 -14.71 -6.27 -2.60
C PRO A 340 -13.45 -6.65 -1.82
N TYR A 341 -13.30 -7.94 -1.56
CA TYR A 341 -12.09 -8.54 -1.00
C TYR A 341 -11.54 -9.58 -1.99
N TYR A 342 -10.26 -9.48 -2.30
CA TYR A 342 -9.58 -10.38 -3.25
C TYR A 342 -8.69 -11.34 -2.49
N THR A 343 -9.03 -12.63 -2.51
CA THR A 343 -8.28 -13.67 -1.79
C THR A 343 -6.90 -13.91 -2.38
N SER A 344 -6.75 -13.80 -3.70
CA SER A 344 -5.47 -14.01 -4.39
C SER A 344 -4.34 -13.06 -3.96
N THR A 345 -4.70 -11.86 -3.53
CA THR A 345 -3.79 -10.82 -3.04
C THR A 345 -4.04 -10.44 -1.58
N SER A 346 -5.14 -10.96 -1.02
CA SER A 346 -5.60 -10.76 0.36
C SER A 346 -5.76 -9.29 0.73
N ILE A 347 -6.42 -8.53 -0.15
CA ILE A 347 -6.64 -7.09 0.00
C ILE A 347 -8.08 -6.68 -0.31
N PHE A 348 -8.48 -5.52 0.22
CA PHE A 348 -9.71 -4.84 -0.17
C PHE A 348 -9.50 -4.03 -1.45
N GLY A 349 -10.49 -4.03 -2.33
CA GLY A 349 -10.49 -3.33 -3.62
C GLY A 349 -11.21 -1.99 -3.61
N PHE A 350 -11.44 -1.47 -4.81
CA PHE A 350 -12.21 -0.24 -5.03
C PHE A 350 -13.68 -0.42 -4.64
N VAL A 351 -14.31 0.64 -4.14
CA VAL A 351 -15.76 0.67 -3.94
C VAL A 351 -16.45 0.63 -5.31
N PRO A 352 -17.30 -0.37 -5.58
CA PRO A 352 -18.05 -0.41 -6.84
C PRO A 352 -19.17 0.63 -6.80
N VAL A 353 -19.25 1.48 -7.83
CA VAL A 353 -20.33 2.46 -7.96
C VAL A 353 -21.48 1.84 -8.76
N LYS A 354 -22.60 1.49 -8.10
CA LYS A 354 -23.76 0.86 -8.74
C LYS A 354 -24.39 1.74 -9.81
N LYS A 355 -24.60 3.02 -9.50
CA LYS A 355 -25.16 4.00 -10.46
C LYS A 355 -24.45 5.34 -10.27
N SER A 356 -23.62 5.71 -11.25
CA SER A 356 -22.87 6.97 -11.19
C SER A 356 -23.78 8.20 -11.28
N VAL A 357 -23.28 9.33 -10.76
CA VAL A 357 -23.96 10.64 -10.87
C VAL A 357 -24.20 11.01 -12.33
N PHE A 358 -23.25 10.74 -13.21
CA PHE A 358 -23.39 10.99 -14.68
C PHE A 358 -24.48 10.17 -15.36
N LYS A 359 -25.04 9.18 -14.66
CA LYS A 359 -26.18 8.36 -15.12
C LYS A 359 -27.42 8.59 -14.27
N GLY A 360 -27.51 9.72 -13.56
CA GLY A 360 -28.66 10.09 -12.72
C GLY A 360 -28.72 9.29 -11.40
N GLY A 361 -27.60 8.75 -10.90
CA GLY A 361 -27.48 8.15 -9.57
C GLY A 361 -26.94 9.13 -8.55
N LEU A 362 -26.73 8.65 -7.31
CA LEU A 362 -26.04 9.41 -6.24
C LEU A 362 -24.54 9.13 -6.22
N GLY A 363 -24.06 8.19 -7.04
CA GLY A 363 -22.74 7.62 -6.84
C GLY A 363 -22.72 6.68 -5.64
N ALA A 364 -21.54 6.50 -5.01
CA ALA A 364 -21.43 5.83 -3.72
C ALA A 364 -20.92 6.81 -2.67
N ILE A 365 -21.49 6.76 -1.46
CA ILE A 365 -21.14 7.66 -0.34
C ILE A 365 -20.66 6.79 0.83
N GLU A 366 -19.43 6.99 1.25
CA GLU A 366 -18.77 6.27 2.35
C GLU A 366 -18.41 7.26 3.46
N GLY A 367 -18.86 6.99 4.68
CA GLY A 367 -18.38 7.65 5.88
C GLY A 367 -17.26 6.83 6.50
N VAL A 368 -16.19 7.49 6.94
CA VAL A 368 -15.06 6.83 7.62
C VAL A 368 -14.75 7.59 8.90
N PHE A 369 -14.48 6.85 9.96
CA PHE A 369 -13.95 7.38 11.20
C PHE A 369 -12.67 6.63 11.55
N ARG A 370 -11.58 7.35 11.76
CA ARG A 370 -10.27 6.79 12.05
C ARG A 370 -9.65 7.44 13.27
N ILE A 371 -8.99 6.63 14.09
CA ILE A 371 -8.07 7.06 15.15
C ILE A 371 -6.72 6.45 14.82
N SER A 372 -5.68 7.26 14.79
CA SER A 372 -4.32 6.83 14.49
C SER A 372 -3.33 7.46 15.45
N SER A 373 -2.20 6.78 15.68
CA SER A 373 -1.13 7.32 16.51
C SER A 373 0.22 6.76 16.06
N PHE A 374 1.26 7.56 16.30
CA PHE A 374 2.64 7.11 16.13
C PHE A 374 3.55 7.77 17.16
N ASP A 375 4.39 6.96 17.80
CA ASP A 375 5.33 7.36 18.86
C ASP A 375 6.76 7.09 18.38
N LEU A 376 7.52 8.17 18.18
CA LEU A 376 8.94 8.15 17.82
C LEU A 376 9.85 8.48 18.99
N ASN A 377 9.37 8.32 20.24
CA ASN A 377 10.19 8.43 21.43
C ASN A 377 10.65 7.03 21.87
N SER A 378 11.95 6.84 22.03
CA SER A 378 12.51 5.59 22.56
C SER A 378 13.94 5.81 23.09
N GLY A 379 14.16 5.54 24.37
CA GLY A 379 15.45 5.81 25.02
C GLY A 379 15.84 7.28 24.90
N ASN A 380 17.01 7.56 24.34
CA ASN A 380 17.50 8.93 24.15
C ASN A 380 16.96 9.61 22.88
N ILE A 381 16.17 8.93 22.07
CA ILE A 381 15.57 9.51 20.88
C ILE A 381 14.21 10.11 21.24
N ASN A 382 14.08 11.42 21.08
CA ASN A 382 12.87 12.20 21.35
C ASN A 382 12.27 12.71 20.02
N GLY A 383 11.79 11.76 19.18
CA GLY A 383 11.22 12.07 17.86
C GLY A 383 9.83 12.70 17.90
N GLY A 384 9.19 12.70 19.07
CA GLY A 384 7.83 13.17 19.29
C GLY A 384 6.78 12.08 19.13
N LYS A 385 5.61 12.34 19.67
CA LYS A 385 4.43 11.49 19.56
C LYS A 385 3.27 12.30 18.99
N PHE A 386 2.56 11.71 18.06
CA PHE A 386 1.37 12.33 17.48
C PHE A 386 0.22 11.32 17.44
N TRP A 387 -0.98 11.79 17.76
CA TRP A 387 -2.22 11.05 17.54
C TRP A 387 -3.26 11.94 16.88
N ARG A 388 -4.17 11.32 16.13
CA ARG A 388 -5.20 12.03 15.38
C ARG A 388 -6.50 11.25 15.33
N ILE A 389 -7.63 11.98 15.44
CA ILE A 389 -8.98 11.51 15.13
C ILE A 389 -9.40 12.14 13.81
N THR A 390 -9.98 11.34 12.90
CA THR A 390 -10.28 11.80 11.55
C THR A 390 -11.64 11.24 11.07
N PRO A 391 -12.75 11.94 11.26
CA PRO A 391 -13.98 11.72 10.49
C PRO A 391 -13.79 12.20 9.04
N MET A 392 -14.33 11.42 8.08
CA MET A 392 -14.22 11.67 6.65
C MET A 392 -15.46 11.24 5.91
N VAL A 393 -15.68 11.87 4.74
CA VAL A 393 -16.68 11.47 3.76
C VAL A 393 -15.98 11.29 2.40
N ASN A 394 -16.18 10.12 1.81
CA ASN A 394 -15.75 9.79 0.46
C ASN A 394 -16.98 9.73 -0.44
N TRP A 395 -17.01 10.55 -1.48
CA TRP A 395 -18.05 10.54 -2.49
C TRP A 395 -17.50 10.05 -3.82
N TYR A 396 -17.84 8.83 -4.17
CA TYR A 396 -17.51 8.18 -5.44
C TYR A 396 -18.56 8.58 -6.48
N VAL A 397 -18.34 9.67 -7.19
CA VAL A 397 -19.24 10.20 -8.24
C VAL A 397 -19.40 9.19 -9.38
N SER A 398 -18.30 8.50 -9.71
CA SER A 398 -18.23 7.39 -10.65
C SER A 398 -17.11 6.44 -10.25
N LYS A 399 -16.90 5.37 -10.99
CA LYS A 399 -15.73 4.50 -10.81
C LYS A 399 -14.39 5.23 -11.04
N ASP A 400 -14.41 6.35 -11.78
CA ASP A 400 -13.21 7.08 -12.19
C ASP A 400 -13.02 8.41 -11.42
N VAL A 401 -14.06 8.91 -10.73
CA VAL A 401 -14.05 10.22 -10.04
C VAL A 401 -14.48 10.07 -8.59
N ARG A 402 -13.67 10.53 -7.66
CA ARG A 402 -13.94 10.54 -6.22
C ARG A 402 -13.59 11.90 -5.62
N PHE A 403 -14.45 12.40 -4.75
CA PHE A 403 -14.19 13.52 -3.86
C PHE A 403 -14.03 12.99 -2.44
N GLU A 404 -13.08 13.53 -1.71
CA GLU A 404 -12.80 13.18 -0.32
C GLU A 404 -12.77 14.46 0.51
N LEU A 405 -13.49 14.44 1.61
CA LEU A 405 -13.51 15.52 2.60
C LEU A 405 -13.16 14.94 3.96
N SER A 406 -12.25 15.54 4.66
CA SER A 406 -11.93 15.15 6.03
C SER A 406 -11.77 16.35 6.94
N TYR A 407 -12.24 16.16 8.14
CA TYR A 407 -11.86 16.95 9.31
C TYR A 407 -10.94 16.08 10.17
N GLY A 408 -9.98 16.67 10.86
CA GLY A 408 -9.15 15.95 11.80
C GLY A 408 -8.80 16.84 13.00
N TYR A 409 -8.72 16.23 14.15
CA TYR A 409 -8.10 16.85 15.33
C TYR A 409 -6.95 15.95 15.79
N GLY A 410 -5.77 16.52 15.99
CA GLY A 410 -4.62 15.78 16.46
C GLY A 410 -3.78 16.57 17.44
N VAL A 411 -3.05 15.85 18.29
CA VAL A 411 -2.18 16.43 19.32
C VAL A 411 -0.75 15.95 19.09
N LEU A 412 0.14 16.93 18.94
CA LEU A 412 1.58 16.73 18.89
C LEU A 412 2.17 16.90 20.30
N ASP A 413 2.82 15.85 20.79
CA ASP A 413 3.56 15.83 22.05
C ASP A 413 5.05 15.75 21.73
N ARG A 414 5.73 16.89 21.77
CA ARG A 414 7.15 17.02 21.41
C ARG A 414 7.75 18.23 22.16
N PHE A 415 9.04 18.16 22.47
CA PHE A 415 9.76 19.23 23.19
C PHE A 415 9.09 19.60 24.52
N GLU A 416 8.57 18.60 25.24
CA GLU A 416 7.83 18.78 26.52
C GLU A 416 6.55 19.63 26.41
N LEU A 417 6.12 19.93 25.18
CA LEU A 417 4.90 20.65 24.89
C LEU A 417 3.86 19.74 24.24
N LYS A 418 2.58 19.98 24.56
CA LYS A 418 1.44 19.35 23.87
C LYS A 418 0.65 20.44 23.17
N GLY A 419 0.53 20.31 21.85
CA GLY A 419 -0.17 21.26 21.01
C GLY A 419 -1.20 20.59 20.12
N GLY A 420 -2.40 21.15 20.08
CA GLY A 420 -3.53 20.70 19.28
C GLY A 420 -3.59 21.37 17.91
N THR A 421 -3.94 20.59 16.89
CA THR A 421 -4.14 21.08 15.52
C THR A 421 -5.44 20.52 14.96
N HIS A 422 -6.26 21.39 14.40
CA HIS A 422 -7.40 21.04 13.57
C HIS A 422 -6.96 21.00 12.09
N PHE A 423 -7.38 19.99 11.38
CA PHE A 423 -7.05 19.75 9.97
C PHE A 423 -8.34 19.74 9.15
N PHE A 424 -8.40 20.55 8.10
CA PHE A 424 -9.46 20.48 7.10
C PHE A 424 -8.81 20.13 5.78
N GLN A 425 -9.19 19.00 5.20
CA GLN A 425 -8.59 18.50 3.98
C GLN A 425 -9.67 18.12 2.96
N SER A 426 -9.36 18.37 1.70
CA SER A 426 -10.15 17.87 0.59
C SER A 426 -9.24 17.31 -0.49
N ARG A 427 -9.73 16.33 -1.23
CA ARG A 427 -9.03 15.72 -2.36
C ARG A 427 -9.99 15.46 -3.50
N ILE A 428 -9.51 15.71 -4.70
CA ILE A 428 -10.11 15.20 -5.94
C ILE A 428 -9.23 14.08 -6.44
N GLN A 429 -9.82 12.91 -6.65
CA GLN A 429 -9.18 11.76 -7.23
C GLN A 429 -9.77 11.48 -8.60
N LEU A 430 -8.93 11.43 -9.61
CA LEU A 430 -9.26 10.97 -10.94
C LEU A 430 -8.51 9.67 -11.19
N THR A 431 -9.19 8.63 -11.64
CA THR A 431 -8.59 7.33 -11.95
C THR A 431 -9.03 6.84 -13.31
N LEU A 432 -8.12 6.22 -14.00
CA LEU A 432 -8.32 5.57 -15.27
C LEU A 432 -8.00 4.08 -15.09
N LEU A 433 -9.03 3.31 -14.64
CA LEU A 433 -8.90 1.89 -14.26
C LEU A 433 -9.15 0.93 -15.42
#